data_0087189e88e68276970475ecd923d661
#
_entry.id   0087189e88e68276970475ecd923d661
#
_cell.length_a   1.000
_cell.length_b   1.000
_cell.length_c   1.000
_cell.angle_alpha   90.00
_cell.angle_beta   90.00
_cell.angle_gamma   90.00
#
_symmetry.space_group_name_H-M   'P 1'
#
loop_
_entity.id
_entity.type
_entity.pdbx_description
1 polymer ?
#
loop_
_entity_poly.entity_id
_entity_poly.type
_entity_poly.pdbx_seq_one_letter_code
_entity_poly.pdbx_strand_id
1 'polypeptide(L)'
;LGLKNTNFINATGLTADNHYSTAYDMSLIAKELVKHEKILEFTSTYEDYLRKDTKSPFWLVNTNRLVRFKEGVDGLKTGFTDEAGYCLTATMKKDNMRLITVVMKEENTSKRSADTTKMLDYGFNIYMVQTILDEKTTIEKKKVELGKTLTTEIVPKENITILNKKSEEQKNITY
;
A
#
# COMPACT_ATOMS: atom_id res chain seq x y z
N LEU A 1 -6.73 -5.03 -14.54
CA LEU A 1 -6.92 -5.17 -13.09
C LEU A 1 -8.16 -5.97 -12.71
N GLY A 2 -9.07 -6.25 -13.68
CA GLY A 2 -10.30 -6.97 -13.42
C GLY A 2 -11.34 -6.17 -12.63
N LEU A 3 -11.34 -4.86 -12.73
CA LEU A 3 -12.32 -3.97 -12.10
C LEU A 3 -13.71 -4.23 -12.70
N LYS A 4 -14.72 -4.42 -11.86
CA LYS A 4 -16.08 -4.76 -12.31
C LYS A 4 -17.09 -3.64 -12.07
N ASN A 5 -16.78 -2.73 -11.14
CA ASN A 5 -17.70 -1.69 -10.67
C ASN A 5 -17.01 -0.31 -10.69
N THR A 6 -16.27 -0.05 -11.75
CA THR A 6 -15.56 1.22 -11.95
C THR A 6 -15.73 1.70 -13.37
N ASN A 7 -16.13 2.94 -13.52
CA ASN A 7 -16.19 3.64 -14.79
C ASN A 7 -15.63 5.06 -14.62
N PHE A 8 -14.50 5.33 -15.23
CA PHE A 8 -13.86 6.65 -15.18
C PHE A 8 -14.11 7.42 -16.48
N ILE A 9 -14.78 8.55 -16.37
CA ILE A 9 -15.07 9.45 -17.49
C ILE A 9 -13.95 10.46 -17.69
N ASN A 10 -13.26 10.81 -16.59
CA ASN A 10 -12.14 11.74 -16.62
C ASN A 10 -11.02 11.27 -15.68
N ALA A 11 -9.83 11.83 -15.87
CA ALA A 11 -8.65 11.52 -15.04
C ALA A 11 -8.55 12.39 -13.77
N THR A 12 -9.37 13.43 -13.65
CA THR A 12 -9.29 14.41 -12.56
C THR A 12 -10.08 13.99 -11.33
N GLY A 13 -11.10 13.12 -11.50
CA GLY A 13 -12.03 12.72 -10.46
C GLY A 13 -13.12 13.78 -10.19
N LEU A 14 -13.30 14.75 -11.09
CA LEU A 14 -14.40 15.69 -11.02
C LEU A 14 -15.71 14.99 -11.39
N THR A 15 -16.80 15.46 -10.80
CA THR A 15 -18.15 14.94 -11.06
C THR A 15 -18.47 14.91 -12.55
N ALA A 16 -18.93 13.77 -13.01
CA ALA A 16 -19.43 13.55 -14.36
C ALA A 16 -20.46 12.40 -14.34
N ASP A 17 -21.38 12.43 -15.25
CA ASP A 17 -22.39 11.37 -15.38
C ASP A 17 -21.69 10.00 -15.58
N ASN A 18 -22.15 8.99 -14.83
CA ASN A 18 -21.56 7.66 -14.84
C ASN A 18 -20.07 7.58 -14.42
N HIS A 19 -19.56 8.55 -13.68
CA HIS A 19 -18.22 8.48 -13.10
C HIS A 19 -18.30 7.88 -11.70
N TYR A 20 -17.92 6.62 -11.54
CA TYR A 20 -18.02 5.91 -10.26
C TYR A 20 -16.92 4.89 -10.06
N SER A 21 -16.74 4.49 -8.81
CA SER A 21 -15.91 3.38 -8.39
C SER A 21 -16.43 2.79 -7.07
N THR A 22 -15.79 1.73 -6.60
CA THR A 22 -16.04 1.12 -5.29
C THR A 22 -14.78 1.08 -4.45
N ALA A 23 -14.92 0.94 -3.14
CA ALA A 23 -13.77 0.79 -2.24
C ALA A 23 -12.93 -0.44 -2.61
N TYR A 24 -13.57 -1.53 -3.03
CA TYR A 24 -12.88 -2.72 -3.50
C TYR A 24 -12.05 -2.47 -4.76
N ASP A 25 -12.65 -1.90 -5.79
CA ASP A 25 -11.94 -1.61 -7.04
C ASP A 25 -10.79 -0.61 -6.84
N MET A 26 -11.02 0.42 -6.01
CA MET A 26 -9.96 1.37 -5.62
C MET A 26 -8.83 0.68 -4.87
N SER A 27 -9.11 -0.34 -4.06
CA SER A 27 -8.06 -1.13 -3.40
C SER A 27 -7.21 -1.92 -4.38
N LEU A 28 -7.81 -2.45 -5.46
CA LEU A 28 -7.07 -3.14 -6.52
C LEU A 28 -6.17 -2.18 -7.32
N ILE A 29 -6.66 -0.97 -7.61
CA ILE A 29 -5.87 0.09 -8.25
C ILE A 29 -4.70 0.47 -7.34
N ALA A 30 -4.96 0.69 -6.06
CA ALA A 30 -3.92 1.03 -5.09
C ALA A 30 -2.88 -0.09 -4.93
N LYS A 31 -3.32 -1.35 -4.91
CA LYS A 31 -2.43 -2.52 -4.84
C LYS A 31 -1.48 -2.56 -6.03
N GLU A 32 -1.95 -2.22 -7.23
CA GLU A 32 -1.08 -2.14 -8.39
C GLU A 32 -0.14 -0.94 -8.30
N LEU A 33 -0.66 0.22 -7.90
CA LEU A 33 0.11 1.46 -7.82
C LEU A 33 1.31 1.35 -6.86
N VAL A 34 1.14 0.72 -5.69
CA VAL A 34 2.23 0.60 -4.70
C VAL A 34 3.37 -0.33 -5.11
N LYS A 35 3.23 -1.08 -6.21
CA LYS A 35 4.35 -1.82 -6.82
C LYS A 35 5.37 -0.89 -7.47
N HIS A 36 4.96 0.34 -7.80
CA HIS A 36 5.82 1.38 -8.33
C HIS A 36 6.34 2.24 -7.18
N GLU A 37 7.40 1.82 -6.52
CA GLU A 37 7.92 2.44 -5.29
C GLU A 37 8.15 3.95 -5.40
N LYS A 38 8.51 4.44 -6.59
CA LYS A 38 8.70 5.86 -6.84
C LYS A 38 7.48 6.72 -6.50
N ILE A 39 6.25 6.18 -6.61
CA ILE A 39 5.05 6.96 -6.24
C ILE A 39 5.01 7.25 -4.74
N LEU A 40 5.56 6.36 -3.93
CA LEU A 40 5.56 6.50 -2.48
C LEU A 40 6.49 7.64 -2.01
N GLU A 41 7.54 7.97 -2.76
CA GLU A 41 8.38 9.15 -2.49
C GLU A 41 7.56 10.44 -2.52
N PHE A 42 6.65 10.55 -3.48
CA PHE A 42 5.76 11.70 -3.60
C PHE A 42 4.60 11.67 -2.60
N THR A 43 3.94 10.53 -2.46
CA THR A 43 2.74 10.43 -1.61
C THR A 43 3.07 10.47 -0.13
N SER A 44 4.30 10.13 0.27
CA SER A 44 4.80 10.24 1.65
C SER A 44 5.28 11.65 2.01
N THR A 45 5.50 12.53 1.03
CA THR A 45 5.88 13.91 1.28
C THR A 45 4.72 14.67 1.92
N TYR A 46 4.93 15.18 3.14
CA TYR A 46 3.89 15.93 3.86
C TYR A 46 3.78 17.38 3.37
N GLU A 47 4.90 18.05 3.19
CA GLU A 47 4.95 19.45 2.76
C GLU A 47 6.14 19.73 1.87
N ASP A 48 5.97 20.67 0.95
CA ASP A 48 7.03 21.15 0.06
C ASP A 48 6.72 22.59 -0.37
N TYR A 49 7.66 23.24 -1.02
CA TYR A 49 7.52 24.60 -1.52
C TYR A 49 7.72 24.64 -3.02
N LEU A 50 6.71 25.09 -3.74
CA LEU A 50 6.86 25.48 -5.13
C LEU A 50 7.53 26.86 -5.18
N ARG A 51 8.51 27.04 -6.06
CA ARG A 51 9.25 28.31 -6.23
C ARG A 51 9.92 28.78 -4.94
N LYS A 52 10.53 27.86 -4.19
CA LYS A 52 11.16 28.09 -2.88
C LYS A 52 12.13 29.26 -2.87
N ASP A 53 12.93 29.41 -3.94
CA ASP A 53 14.02 30.40 -4.04
C ASP A 53 13.56 31.69 -4.76
N THR A 54 12.28 31.99 -4.80
CA THR A 54 11.72 33.21 -5.43
C THR A 54 11.11 34.14 -4.40
N LYS A 55 10.72 35.35 -4.84
CA LYS A 55 10.00 36.30 -3.98
C LYS A 55 8.57 35.89 -3.62
N SER A 56 8.06 34.80 -4.23
CA SER A 56 6.69 34.28 -4.02
C SER A 56 6.70 32.78 -3.89
N PRO A 57 7.28 32.20 -2.82
CA PRO A 57 7.22 30.78 -2.56
C PRO A 57 5.76 30.38 -2.29
N PHE A 58 5.36 29.24 -2.76
CA PHE A 58 4.03 28.69 -2.51
C PHE A 58 4.15 27.39 -1.71
N TRP A 59 3.61 27.41 -0.50
CA TRP A 59 3.63 26.26 0.39
C TRP A 59 2.58 25.24 -0.01
N LEU A 60 3.01 24.00 -0.21
CA LEU A 60 2.19 22.87 -0.54
C LEU A 60 2.11 21.94 0.67
N VAL A 61 0.91 21.51 1.04
CA VAL A 61 0.69 20.57 2.14
C VAL A 61 -0.14 19.39 1.66
N ASN A 62 0.28 18.20 2.03
CA ASN A 62 -0.45 16.97 1.71
C ASN A 62 -1.82 16.97 2.41
N THR A 63 -2.86 16.77 1.65
CA THR A 63 -4.23 16.66 2.16
C THR A 63 -4.49 15.39 2.96
N ASN A 64 -3.63 14.38 2.80
CA ASN A 64 -3.58 13.20 3.65
C ASN A 64 -2.70 13.48 4.89
N ARG A 65 -3.28 14.02 5.93
CA ARG A 65 -2.55 14.35 7.16
C ARG A 65 -1.97 13.13 7.88
N LEU A 66 -2.47 11.93 7.62
CA LEU A 66 -1.94 10.71 8.24
C LEU A 66 -0.47 10.45 7.87
N VAL A 67 -0.01 10.95 6.73
CA VAL A 67 1.41 10.89 6.32
C VAL A 67 2.33 11.53 7.38
N ARG A 68 1.88 12.56 8.08
CA ARG A 68 2.65 13.18 9.16
C ARG A 68 2.36 12.60 10.53
N PHE A 69 1.08 12.30 10.81
CA PHE A 69 0.61 12.03 12.18
C PHE A 69 0.46 10.56 12.52
N LYS A 70 0.64 9.65 11.55
CA LYS A 70 0.61 8.21 11.77
C LYS A 70 1.83 7.56 11.14
N GLU A 71 2.75 7.14 12.02
CA GLU A 71 3.98 6.48 11.61
C GLU A 71 3.73 5.29 10.68
N GLY A 72 4.52 5.19 9.60
CA GLY A 72 4.42 4.13 8.60
C GLY A 72 3.42 4.41 7.47
N VAL A 73 2.55 5.43 7.59
CA VAL A 73 1.68 5.86 6.48
C VAL A 73 2.50 6.62 5.44
N ASP A 74 2.50 6.10 4.21
CA ASP A 74 3.30 6.63 3.09
C ASP A 74 2.46 6.99 1.84
N GLY A 75 1.16 7.07 1.99
CA GLY A 75 0.26 7.50 0.90
C GLY A 75 -1.21 7.21 1.20
N LEU A 76 -2.09 7.25 0.18
CA LEU A 76 -1.86 7.55 -1.23
C LEU A 76 -2.58 8.86 -1.62
N LYS A 77 -3.93 8.81 -1.73
CA LYS A 77 -4.71 9.91 -2.33
C LYS A 77 -6.02 10.15 -1.62
N THR A 78 -6.30 11.42 -1.34
CA THR A 78 -7.61 11.89 -0.88
C THR A 78 -8.47 12.31 -2.06
N GLY A 79 -9.78 12.28 -1.88
CA GLY A 79 -10.75 12.82 -2.82
C GLY A 79 -11.93 13.43 -2.10
N PHE A 80 -12.57 14.40 -2.76
CA PHE A 80 -13.83 14.98 -2.30
C PHE A 80 -14.63 15.50 -3.50
N THR A 81 -15.89 15.15 -3.54
CA THR A 81 -16.96 15.83 -4.27
C THR A 81 -18.20 15.81 -3.39
N ASP A 82 -19.19 16.63 -3.68
CA ASP A 82 -20.42 16.68 -2.87
C ASP A 82 -21.16 15.32 -2.88
N GLU A 83 -21.11 14.59 -4.00
CA GLU A 83 -21.73 13.27 -4.12
C GLU A 83 -20.90 12.17 -3.46
N ALA A 84 -19.58 12.20 -3.62
CA ALA A 84 -18.69 11.16 -3.14
C ALA A 84 -18.34 11.31 -1.65
N GLY A 85 -18.54 12.49 -1.06
CA GLY A 85 -18.09 12.80 0.29
C GLY A 85 -16.55 12.78 0.42
N TYR A 86 -16.06 12.72 1.63
CA TYR A 86 -14.63 12.67 1.91
C TYR A 86 -14.10 11.24 1.74
N CYS A 87 -13.19 11.05 0.80
CA CYS A 87 -12.59 9.77 0.47
C CYS A 87 -11.08 9.77 0.76
N LEU A 88 -10.55 8.59 1.07
CA LEU A 88 -9.11 8.36 1.22
C LEU A 88 -8.78 6.91 0.87
N THR A 89 -7.86 6.76 -0.05
CA THR A 89 -7.09 5.53 -0.19
C THR A 89 -5.76 5.75 0.51
N ALA A 90 -5.49 4.98 1.56
CA ALA A 90 -4.24 5.08 2.32
C ALA A 90 -3.45 3.78 2.25
N THR A 91 -2.13 3.89 2.38
CA THR A 91 -1.23 2.75 2.54
C THR A 91 -0.29 2.99 3.71
N MET A 92 0.04 1.91 4.41
CA MET A 92 0.96 1.90 5.53
C MET A 92 1.82 0.66 5.45
N LYS A 93 3.13 0.82 5.63
CA LYS A 93 4.08 -0.29 5.73
C LYS A 93 4.64 -0.34 7.14
N LYS A 94 4.59 -1.52 7.73
CA LYS A 94 5.22 -1.81 9.02
C LYS A 94 5.81 -3.21 8.95
N ASP A 95 7.08 -3.33 9.32
CA ASP A 95 7.82 -4.57 9.17
C ASP A 95 7.76 -5.09 7.72
N ASN A 96 7.41 -6.34 7.53
CA ASN A 96 7.27 -6.98 6.22
C ASN A 96 5.83 -6.88 5.64
N MET A 97 4.92 -6.17 6.32
CA MET A 97 3.52 -6.08 5.91
C MET A 97 3.17 -4.69 5.42
N ARG A 98 2.50 -4.62 4.27
CA ARG A 98 1.85 -3.42 3.76
C ARG A 98 0.35 -3.61 3.78
N LEU A 99 -0.36 -2.64 4.32
CA LEU A 99 -1.82 -2.57 4.27
C LEU A 99 -2.26 -1.41 3.36
N ILE A 100 -3.38 -1.63 2.70
CA ILE A 100 -4.10 -0.62 1.94
C ILE A 100 -5.50 -0.54 2.53
N THR A 101 -5.95 0.68 2.80
CA THR A 101 -7.31 0.96 3.25
C THR A 101 -7.99 1.93 2.28
N VAL A 102 -9.28 1.73 2.07
CA VAL A 102 -10.09 2.62 1.26
C VAL A 102 -11.33 3.00 2.05
N VAL A 103 -11.45 4.29 2.32
CA VAL A 103 -12.60 4.89 3.01
C VAL A 103 -13.29 5.83 2.02
N MET A 104 -14.60 5.72 1.90
CA MET A 104 -15.40 6.49 0.96
C MET A 104 -16.64 7.05 1.65
N LYS A 105 -17.08 8.22 1.16
CA LYS A 105 -18.33 8.89 1.58
C LYS A 105 -18.39 9.26 3.07
N GLU A 106 -17.26 9.66 3.64
CA GLU A 106 -17.23 10.19 4.99
C GLU A 106 -17.78 11.63 5.04
N GLU A 107 -18.30 11.99 6.21
CA GLU A 107 -18.94 13.28 6.45
C GLU A 107 -17.93 14.44 6.49
N ASN A 108 -16.72 14.15 6.94
CA ASN A 108 -15.66 15.17 7.09
C ASN A 108 -14.27 14.54 7.12
N THR A 109 -13.25 15.40 7.04
CA THR A 109 -11.84 14.99 7.02
C THR A 109 -11.40 14.27 8.31
N SER A 110 -11.95 14.66 9.46
CA SER A 110 -11.59 14.05 10.76
C SER A 110 -12.09 12.61 10.84
N LYS A 111 -13.35 12.38 10.47
CA LYS A 111 -13.95 11.05 10.46
C LYS A 111 -13.26 10.14 9.45
N ARG A 112 -13.02 10.63 8.24
CA ARG A 112 -12.23 9.94 7.22
C ARG A 112 -10.87 9.47 7.75
N SER A 113 -10.13 10.35 8.42
CA SER A 113 -8.81 10.01 8.98
C SER A 113 -8.93 9.05 10.17
N ALA A 114 -9.94 9.22 11.03
CA ALA A 114 -10.17 8.34 12.17
C ALA A 114 -10.51 6.92 11.74
N ASP A 115 -11.41 6.75 10.77
CA ASP A 115 -11.81 5.42 10.30
C ASP A 115 -10.70 4.75 9.50
N THR A 116 -9.95 5.50 8.68
CA THR A 116 -8.72 4.99 8.06
C THR A 116 -7.72 4.48 9.11
N THR A 117 -7.51 5.24 10.21
CA THR A 117 -6.61 4.85 11.29
C THR A 117 -7.08 3.57 11.98
N LYS A 118 -8.37 3.47 12.32
CA LYS A 118 -8.94 2.25 12.92
C LYS A 118 -8.76 1.01 12.05
N MET A 119 -8.97 1.13 10.73
CA MET A 119 -8.79 0.02 9.80
C MET A 119 -7.31 -0.41 9.71
N LEU A 120 -6.38 0.53 9.67
CA LEU A 120 -4.94 0.23 9.68
C LEU A 120 -4.54 -0.44 10.98
N ASP A 121 -4.97 0.11 12.12
CA ASP A 121 -4.67 -0.45 13.45
C ASP A 121 -5.27 -1.85 13.61
N TYR A 122 -6.51 -2.06 13.18
CA TYR A 122 -7.12 -3.39 13.15
C TYR A 122 -6.27 -4.39 12.35
N GLY A 123 -5.89 -4.03 11.12
CA GLY A 123 -5.11 -4.92 10.27
C GLY A 123 -3.76 -5.28 10.88
N PHE A 124 -3.00 -4.30 11.38
CA PHE A 124 -1.70 -4.54 12.01
C PHE A 124 -1.79 -5.21 13.38
N ASN A 125 -2.90 -5.08 14.10
CA ASN A 125 -3.09 -5.78 15.37
C ASN A 125 -3.47 -7.23 15.19
N ILE A 126 -4.25 -7.55 14.16
CA ILE A 126 -4.78 -8.91 13.94
C ILE A 126 -3.88 -9.75 13.06
N TYR A 127 -3.21 -9.16 12.05
CA TYR A 127 -2.46 -9.90 11.05
C TYR A 127 -0.96 -9.67 11.15
N MET A 128 -0.21 -10.64 10.67
CA MET A 128 1.24 -10.57 10.49
C MET A 128 1.66 -11.32 9.22
N VAL A 129 2.77 -10.91 8.65
CA VAL A 129 3.44 -11.67 7.59
C VAL A 129 4.50 -12.55 8.24
N GLN A 130 4.40 -13.85 8.01
CA GLN A 130 5.38 -14.85 8.43
C GLN A 130 6.23 -15.24 7.23
N THR A 131 7.56 -15.13 7.34
CA THR A 131 8.48 -15.72 6.36
C THR A 131 8.59 -17.21 6.62
N ILE A 132 8.20 -18.01 5.64
CA ILE A 132 8.26 -19.48 5.70
C ILE A 132 9.60 -19.97 5.21
N LEU A 133 10.11 -19.34 4.14
CA LEU A 133 11.39 -19.69 3.55
C LEU A 133 12.11 -18.41 3.14
N ASP A 134 13.28 -18.22 3.71
CA ASP A 134 14.14 -17.08 3.38
C ASP A 134 14.86 -17.33 2.04
N GLU A 135 15.07 -16.28 1.25
CA GLU A 135 15.76 -16.33 -0.04
C GLU A 135 17.19 -16.90 0.03
N LYS A 136 17.79 -16.89 1.22
CA LYS A 136 19.14 -17.44 1.46
C LYS A 136 19.13 -18.89 1.95
N THR A 137 17.95 -19.46 2.19
CA THR A 137 17.83 -20.82 2.68
C THR A 137 18.12 -21.82 1.55
N THR A 138 19.14 -22.62 1.70
CA THR A 138 19.44 -23.69 0.76
C THR A 138 18.38 -24.80 0.87
N ILE A 139 17.57 -24.97 -0.17
CA ILE A 139 16.55 -26.02 -0.27
C ILE A 139 17.21 -27.35 -0.63
N GLU A 140 18.11 -27.32 -1.60
CA GLU A 140 18.79 -28.52 -2.12
C GLU A 140 20.17 -28.14 -2.67
N LYS A 141 21.11 -29.11 -2.65
CA LYS A 141 22.40 -29.01 -3.36
C LYS A 141 22.36 -29.93 -4.58
N LYS A 142 22.50 -29.33 -5.76
CA LYS A 142 22.56 -30.08 -7.02
C LYS A 142 23.99 -30.20 -7.54
N LYS A 143 24.31 -31.40 -8.08
CA LYS A 143 25.57 -31.62 -8.79
C LYS A 143 25.54 -30.83 -10.12
N VAL A 144 26.64 -30.19 -10.44
CA VAL A 144 26.81 -29.44 -11.70
C VAL A 144 27.79 -30.20 -12.59
N GLU A 145 27.35 -30.58 -13.78
CA GLU A 145 28.22 -31.18 -14.78
C GLU A 145 28.89 -30.08 -15.61
N LEU A 146 30.18 -30.23 -15.85
CA LEU A 146 30.98 -29.26 -16.63
C LEU A 146 31.06 -27.84 -16.04
N GLY A 147 30.71 -27.68 -14.78
CA GLY A 147 30.77 -26.39 -14.06
C GLY A 147 32.13 -26.13 -13.42
N LYS A 148 32.38 -24.88 -13.03
CA LYS A 148 33.59 -24.51 -12.26
C LYS A 148 33.53 -25.04 -10.82
N THR A 149 32.33 -25.37 -10.32
CA THR A 149 32.09 -25.97 -9.02
C THR A 149 31.37 -27.30 -9.21
N LEU A 150 31.62 -28.27 -8.31
CA LEU A 150 31.00 -29.59 -8.37
C LEU A 150 29.52 -29.60 -7.96
N THR A 151 29.10 -28.60 -7.19
CA THR A 151 27.73 -28.47 -6.69
C THR A 151 27.29 -27.02 -6.73
N THR A 152 25.98 -26.80 -6.87
CA THR A 152 25.33 -25.50 -6.68
C THR A 152 24.21 -25.63 -5.67
N GLU A 153 23.92 -24.56 -4.97
CA GLU A 153 22.78 -24.46 -4.04
C GLU A 153 21.56 -23.93 -4.76
N ILE A 154 20.43 -24.57 -4.52
CA ILE A 154 19.13 -24.09 -4.96
C ILE A 154 18.52 -23.35 -3.78
N VAL A 155 18.26 -22.06 -3.99
CA VAL A 155 17.62 -21.16 -3.01
C VAL A 155 16.36 -20.58 -3.63
N PRO A 156 15.39 -20.11 -2.83
CA PRO A 156 14.24 -19.38 -3.36
C PRO A 156 14.69 -18.10 -4.08
N LYS A 157 13.98 -17.72 -5.12
CA LYS A 157 14.23 -16.46 -5.83
C LYS A 157 13.96 -15.23 -4.98
N GLU A 158 13.04 -15.39 -4.03
CA GLU A 158 12.58 -14.35 -3.10
C GLU A 158 12.05 -15.01 -1.83
N ASN A 159 11.90 -14.24 -0.75
CA ASN A 159 11.31 -14.75 0.49
C ASN A 159 9.89 -15.25 0.25
N ILE A 160 9.62 -16.49 0.63
CA ILE A 160 8.27 -17.07 0.59
C ILE A 160 7.58 -16.70 1.90
N THR A 161 6.51 -15.92 1.80
CA THR A 161 5.78 -15.42 2.95
C THR A 161 4.32 -15.80 2.92
N ILE A 162 3.70 -15.92 4.09
CA ILE A 162 2.27 -16.10 4.25
C ILE A 162 1.70 -15.08 5.21
N LEU A 163 0.42 -14.73 5.00
CA LEU A 163 -0.34 -13.87 5.89
C LEU A 163 -1.05 -14.75 6.91
N ASN A 164 -0.78 -14.53 8.20
CA ASN A 164 -1.42 -15.22 9.31
C ASN A 164 -2.11 -14.25 10.26
N LYS A 165 -3.10 -14.75 11.00
CA LYS A 165 -3.55 -14.04 12.20
C LYS A 165 -2.56 -14.27 13.34
N LYS A 166 -2.28 -13.22 14.10
CA LYS A 166 -1.37 -13.31 15.28
C LYS A 166 -1.84 -14.26 16.36
N SER A 167 -3.15 -14.55 16.40
CA SER A 167 -3.76 -15.51 17.33
C SER A 167 -3.66 -16.97 16.86
N GLU A 168 -3.24 -17.22 15.64
CA GLU A 168 -3.05 -18.58 15.09
C GLU A 168 -1.62 -19.03 15.35
N GLU A 169 -1.43 -20.35 15.63
CA GLU A 169 -0.10 -20.91 15.74
C GLU A 169 0.68 -20.74 14.43
N GLN A 170 1.99 -20.50 14.57
CA GLN A 170 2.86 -20.40 13.41
C GLN A 170 2.82 -21.72 12.62
N LYS A 171 2.47 -21.66 11.36
CA LYS A 171 2.46 -22.84 10.49
C LYS A 171 3.89 -23.25 10.16
N ASN A 172 4.29 -24.41 10.61
CA ASN A 172 5.50 -25.06 10.12
C ASN A 172 5.14 -25.74 8.78
N ILE A 173 5.81 -25.34 7.71
CA ILE A 173 5.67 -26.00 6.41
C ILE A 173 6.86 -26.94 6.25
N THR A 174 6.56 -28.22 6.07
CA THR A 174 7.53 -29.23 5.62
C THR A 174 7.57 -29.21 4.09
N TYR A 175 8.75 -29.12 3.50
CA TYR A 175 9.02 -29.15 2.04
C TYR A 175 9.92 -30.34 1.69
#